data_6c2868c6ee950c7a1e8afc9a81632e05
#
_entry.id   6c2868c6ee950c7a1e8afc9a81632e05
#
_cell.length_a   1.000
_cell.length_b   1.000
_cell.length_c   1.000
_cell.angle_alpha   90.00
_cell.angle_beta   90.00
_cell.angle_gamma   90.00
#
_symmetry.space_group_name_H-M   'P 1'
#
loop_
_entity.id
_entity.type
_entity.pdbx_description
1 polymer ?
#
loop_
_entity_poly.entity_id
_entity_poly.type
_entity_poly.pdbx_seq_one_letter_code
_entity_poly.pdbx_strand_id
1 'polypeptide(L)'
;CSSLTSFEIPGGVTTIEDNVFNGCTKLESIKLHNNITSIGEYAFANCEGLTSLDIPGSVKHIGAQAFKNCKGLTTVNLPDKLKSIEDNVFNGCTNLESIDIPDMVTNIGDSAFWACSKLAEIKIPNNVISIGREAFRWCTELTSIEIPQNVTNIGKSAFMQCTKLSSIKVDKENLAYDSREDCNAIIDSKTGTLIAGCGTTFVPDGVTQIGEYAFYGQQSLTSLELPNSVT
;
A
#
# COMPACT_ATOMS: atom_id res chain seq x y z
N CYS A 1 6.47 20.29 16.84
CA CYS A 1 7.36 20.32 18.04
C CYS A 1 8.61 19.44 17.79
N SER A 2 9.68 20.04 17.21
CA SER A 2 10.89 19.29 16.79
C SER A 2 11.72 18.67 17.92
N SER A 3 11.43 19.00 19.19
CA SER A 3 12.14 18.48 20.38
C SER A 3 11.30 17.51 21.23
N LEU A 4 10.03 17.30 20.89
CA LEU A 4 9.15 16.40 21.64
C LEU A 4 9.56 14.94 21.36
N THR A 5 9.88 14.20 22.43
CA THR A 5 10.31 12.79 22.32
C THR A 5 9.21 11.79 22.70
N SER A 6 8.32 12.18 23.60
CA SER A 6 7.17 11.36 23.99
C SER A 6 5.98 12.20 24.37
N PHE A 7 4.78 11.67 24.22
CA PHE A 7 3.54 12.35 24.60
C PHE A 7 2.49 11.33 25.03
N GLU A 8 1.75 11.65 26.09
CA GLU A 8 0.58 10.89 26.52
C GLU A 8 -0.67 11.73 26.26
N ILE A 9 -1.60 11.20 25.48
CA ILE A 9 -2.83 11.90 25.16
C ILE A 9 -3.74 11.92 26.39
N PRO A 10 -4.27 13.09 26.80
CA PRO A 10 -5.19 13.18 27.93
C PRO A 10 -6.48 12.38 27.71
N GLY A 11 -6.94 11.64 28.72
CA GLY A 11 -8.05 10.68 28.62
C GLY A 11 -9.41 11.25 28.11
N GLY A 12 -9.59 12.56 28.12
CA GLY A 12 -10.78 13.25 27.58
C GLY A 12 -10.73 13.52 26.06
N VAL A 13 -9.57 13.29 25.41
CA VAL A 13 -9.41 13.51 23.97
C VAL A 13 -10.01 12.34 23.21
N THR A 14 -10.90 12.61 22.26
CA THR A 14 -11.54 11.58 21.43
C THR A 14 -11.08 11.60 19.97
N THR A 15 -10.42 12.68 19.55
CA THR A 15 -9.91 12.88 18.19
C THR A 15 -8.49 13.43 18.26
N ILE A 16 -7.58 12.86 17.50
CA ILE A 16 -6.32 13.51 17.17
C ILE A 16 -6.58 14.37 15.96
N GLU A 17 -6.59 15.69 16.15
CA GLU A 17 -6.93 16.64 15.09
C GLU A 17 -5.86 16.69 14.00
N ASP A 18 -6.18 17.35 12.88
CA ASP A 18 -5.29 17.50 11.75
C ASP A 18 -3.97 18.20 12.15
N ASN A 19 -2.85 17.68 11.66
CA ASN A 19 -1.52 18.27 11.85
C ASN A 19 -1.01 18.38 13.29
N VAL A 20 -1.65 17.83 14.31
CA VAL A 20 -1.30 18.06 15.74
C VAL A 20 0.16 17.71 16.04
N PHE A 21 0.68 16.60 15.52
CA PHE A 21 2.07 16.17 15.70
C PHE A 21 2.90 16.27 14.41
N ASN A 22 2.38 16.93 13.37
CA ASN A 22 3.11 17.07 12.11
C ASN A 22 4.48 17.74 12.34
N GLY A 23 5.55 17.08 11.87
CA GLY A 23 6.91 17.56 12.01
C GLY A 23 7.50 17.36 13.41
N CYS A 24 6.91 16.56 14.28
CA CYS A 24 7.51 16.15 15.54
C CYS A 24 8.60 15.09 15.28
N THR A 25 9.69 15.50 14.63
CA THR A 25 10.72 14.59 14.09
C THR A 25 11.42 13.72 15.13
N LYS A 26 11.42 14.15 16.40
CA LYS A 26 12.02 13.40 17.52
C LYS A 26 11.00 12.63 18.35
N LEU A 27 9.73 12.61 17.95
CA LEU A 27 8.71 11.84 18.68
C LEU A 27 8.99 10.35 18.49
N GLU A 28 9.45 9.69 19.55
CA GLU A 28 9.81 8.27 19.56
C GLU A 28 8.65 7.39 20.00
N SER A 29 7.77 7.92 20.87
CA SER A 29 6.61 7.20 21.36
C SER A 29 5.44 8.11 21.66
N ILE A 30 4.24 7.60 21.39
CA ILE A 30 2.98 8.23 21.79
C ILE A 30 2.01 7.13 22.23
N LYS A 31 1.34 7.36 23.35
CA LYS A 31 0.36 6.42 23.88
C LYS A 31 -1.05 6.93 23.55
N LEU A 32 -1.72 6.16 22.70
CA LEU A 32 -3.13 6.36 22.37
C LEU A 32 -4.00 5.48 23.31
N HIS A 33 -5.15 6.02 23.71
CA HIS A 33 -6.09 5.31 24.59
C HIS A 33 -7.42 4.99 23.88
N ASN A 34 -8.21 4.08 24.44
CA ASN A 34 -9.42 3.55 23.81
C ASN A 34 -10.61 4.55 23.65
N ASN A 35 -10.48 5.79 24.10
CA ASN A 35 -11.47 6.84 23.83
C ASN A 35 -11.23 7.54 22.48
N ILE A 36 -10.06 7.34 21.86
CA ILE A 36 -9.75 7.95 20.56
C ILE A 36 -10.52 7.19 19.48
N THR A 37 -11.28 7.92 18.67
CA THR A 37 -12.13 7.37 17.62
C THR A 37 -11.70 7.78 16.21
N SER A 38 -10.84 8.80 16.09
CA SER A 38 -10.36 9.34 14.81
C SER A 38 -8.96 9.91 14.93
N ILE A 39 -8.19 9.75 13.85
CA ILE A 39 -6.89 10.39 13.63
C ILE A 39 -7.04 11.24 12.37
N GLY A 40 -6.73 12.52 12.47
CA GLY A 40 -6.89 13.51 11.40
C GLY A 40 -5.83 13.46 10.31
N GLU A 41 -5.99 14.32 9.31
CA GLU A 41 -5.05 14.45 8.21
C GLU A 41 -3.69 14.97 8.70
N TYR A 42 -2.58 14.38 8.18
CA TYR A 42 -1.20 14.74 8.58
C TYR A 42 -0.93 14.66 10.09
N ALA A 43 -1.78 14.03 10.89
CA ALA A 43 -1.71 14.09 12.35
C ALA A 43 -0.32 13.74 12.90
N PHE A 44 0.36 12.76 12.31
CA PHE A 44 1.72 12.32 12.65
C PHE A 44 2.69 12.43 11.47
N ALA A 45 2.35 13.19 10.43
CA ALA A 45 3.24 13.33 9.28
C ALA A 45 4.62 13.84 9.71
N ASN A 46 5.68 13.28 9.10
CA ASN A 46 7.08 13.64 9.41
C ASN A 46 7.51 13.37 10.87
N CYS A 47 6.84 12.45 11.59
CA CYS A 47 7.30 11.95 12.88
C CYS A 47 8.38 10.88 12.63
N GLU A 48 9.56 11.30 12.19
CA GLU A 48 10.63 10.40 11.73
C GLU A 48 11.21 9.51 12.85
N GLY A 49 11.09 9.93 14.11
CA GLY A 49 11.54 9.18 15.30
C GLY A 49 10.58 8.08 15.74
N LEU A 50 9.32 8.10 15.27
CA LEU A 50 8.30 7.13 15.69
C LEU A 50 8.62 5.75 15.12
N THR A 51 8.88 4.78 15.99
CA THR A 51 9.31 3.42 15.57
C THR A 51 8.19 2.41 15.52
N SER A 52 7.18 2.57 16.35
CA SER A 52 5.99 1.72 16.38
C SER A 52 4.77 2.51 16.87
N LEU A 53 3.59 2.07 16.49
CA LEU A 53 2.33 2.67 16.94
C LEU A 53 1.24 1.62 17.06
N ASP A 54 0.67 1.51 18.25
CA ASP A 54 -0.54 0.74 18.50
C ASP A 54 -1.76 1.65 18.39
N ILE A 55 -2.54 1.50 17.33
CA ILE A 55 -3.75 2.28 17.10
C ILE A 55 -4.92 1.55 17.78
N PRO A 56 -5.62 2.18 18.74
CA PRO A 56 -6.69 1.53 19.48
C PRO A 56 -7.82 1.03 18.59
N GLY A 57 -8.43 -0.10 18.93
CA GLY A 57 -9.58 -0.67 18.22
C GLY A 57 -10.85 0.20 18.20
N SER A 58 -10.87 1.30 18.97
CA SER A 58 -11.90 2.35 18.94
C SER A 58 -11.79 3.29 17.73
N VAL A 59 -10.60 3.40 17.11
CA VAL A 59 -10.37 4.25 15.95
C VAL A 59 -11.06 3.65 14.73
N LYS A 60 -11.85 4.48 14.04
CA LYS A 60 -12.63 4.10 12.85
C LYS A 60 -12.17 4.80 11.59
N HIS A 61 -11.38 5.87 11.75
CA HIS A 61 -10.91 6.70 10.65
C HIS A 61 -9.49 7.16 10.91
N ILE A 62 -8.66 7.05 9.88
CA ILE A 62 -7.30 7.58 9.80
C ILE A 62 -7.25 8.45 8.55
N GLY A 63 -7.04 9.75 8.73
CA GLY A 63 -7.06 10.73 7.65
C GLY A 63 -5.90 10.55 6.66
N ALA A 64 -6.05 11.15 5.50
CA ALA A 64 -5.03 11.15 4.46
C ALA A 64 -3.69 11.68 5.01
N GLN A 65 -2.58 11.08 4.57
CA GLN A 65 -1.23 11.48 4.95
C GLN A 65 -0.93 11.42 6.46
N ALA A 66 -1.77 10.75 7.28
CA ALA A 66 -1.65 10.75 8.73
C ALA A 66 -0.27 10.31 9.23
N PHE A 67 0.38 9.36 8.58
CA PHE A 67 1.73 8.86 8.91
C PHE A 67 2.75 9.08 7.79
N LYS A 68 2.49 10.05 6.90
CA LYS A 68 3.42 10.35 5.81
C LYS A 68 4.81 10.67 6.35
N ASN A 69 5.86 10.08 5.74
CA ASN A 69 7.26 10.24 6.11
C ASN A 69 7.59 9.86 7.57
N CYS A 70 6.84 8.97 8.20
CA CYS A 70 7.24 8.34 9.46
C CYS A 70 8.33 7.31 9.18
N LYS A 71 9.53 7.80 8.83
CA LYS A 71 10.63 6.96 8.34
C LYS A 71 11.12 5.92 9.36
N GLY A 72 10.99 6.21 10.66
CA GLY A 72 11.36 5.31 11.74
C GLY A 72 10.41 4.13 11.93
N LEU A 73 9.17 4.24 11.40
CA LEU A 73 8.10 3.30 11.67
C LEU A 73 8.39 1.93 11.05
N THR A 74 8.52 0.91 11.89
CA THR A 74 8.79 -0.47 11.47
C THR A 74 7.53 -1.33 11.47
N THR A 75 6.61 -1.08 12.40
CA THR A 75 5.34 -1.80 12.55
C THR A 75 4.21 -0.86 12.95
N VAL A 76 3.01 -1.15 12.48
CA VAL A 76 1.77 -0.47 12.86
C VAL A 76 0.68 -1.51 13.04
N ASN A 77 0.00 -1.48 14.20
CA ASN A 77 -1.19 -2.26 14.42
C ASN A 77 -2.42 -1.42 14.06
N LEU A 78 -3.10 -1.79 12.96
CA LEU A 78 -4.30 -1.11 12.50
C LEU A 78 -5.56 -1.66 13.21
N PRO A 79 -6.57 -0.80 13.48
CA PRO A 79 -7.80 -1.24 14.12
C PRO A 79 -8.68 -2.04 13.15
N ASP A 80 -9.28 -3.16 13.61
CA ASP A 80 -10.11 -4.07 12.80
C ASP A 80 -11.32 -3.41 12.11
N LYS A 81 -11.78 -2.26 12.64
CA LYS A 81 -12.96 -1.53 12.13
C LYS A 81 -12.63 -0.50 11.05
N LEU A 82 -11.37 -0.40 10.66
CA LEU A 82 -10.95 0.52 9.61
C LEU A 82 -11.54 0.07 8.26
N LYS A 83 -12.15 1.02 7.53
CA LYS A 83 -12.83 0.73 6.25
C LYS A 83 -12.00 1.10 5.03
N SER A 84 -11.02 1.97 5.20
CA SER A 84 -10.16 2.45 4.11
C SER A 84 -8.75 2.73 4.64
N ILE A 85 -7.76 2.52 3.79
CA ILE A 85 -6.45 3.13 3.91
C ILE A 85 -6.49 4.34 2.98
N GLU A 86 -6.51 5.54 3.55
CA GLU A 86 -6.66 6.78 2.80
C GLU A 86 -5.40 7.12 1.98
N ASP A 87 -5.49 8.16 1.16
CA ASP A 87 -4.39 8.59 0.30
C ASP A 87 -3.14 8.95 1.12
N ASN A 88 -2.00 8.43 0.67
CA ASN A 88 -0.69 8.72 1.24
C ASN A 88 -0.52 8.41 2.74
N VAL A 89 -1.37 7.61 3.36
CA VAL A 89 -1.32 7.38 4.82
C VAL A 89 0.05 6.94 5.28
N PHE A 90 0.70 5.99 4.60
CA PHE A 90 2.04 5.49 4.92
C PHE A 90 3.10 5.88 3.88
N ASN A 91 2.81 6.91 3.07
CA ASN A 91 3.76 7.39 2.06
C ASN A 91 5.10 7.76 2.71
N GLY A 92 6.19 7.17 2.23
CA GLY A 92 7.54 7.44 2.75
C GLY A 92 7.87 6.79 4.10
N CYS A 93 7.09 5.82 4.57
CA CYS A 93 7.44 4.99 5.72
C CYS A 93 8.49 3.95 5.31
N THR A 94 9.70 4.42 5.04
CA THR A 94 10.77 3.64 4.39
C THR A 94 11.25 2.43 5.19
N ASN A 95 11.04 2.40 6.50
CA ASN A 95 11.40 1.28 7.37
C ASN A 95 10.22 0.36 7.70
N LEU A 96 9.02 0.59 7.18
CA LEU A 96 7.87 -0.27 7.42
C LEU A 96 8.13 -1.65 6.80
N GLU A 97 8.26 -2.69 7.64
CA GLU A 97 8.63 -4.04 7.23
C GLU A 97 7.41 -4.90 6.92
N SER A 98 6.36 -4.73 7.69
CA SER A 98 5.08 -5.44 7.52
C SER A 98 3.92 -4.61 8.05
N ILE A 99 2.74 -4.87 7.51
CA ILE A 99 1.47 -4.30 7.98
C ILE A 99 0.33 -5.24 7.64
N ASP A 100 -0.53 -5.51 8.63
CA ASP A 100 -1.75 -6.25 8.42
C ASP A 100 -2.89 -5.29 8.10
N ILE A 101 -3.41 -5.38 6.88
CA ILE A 101 -4.58 -4.60 6.45
C ILE A 101 -5.84 -5.30 6.98
N PRO A 102 -6.68 -4.61 7.77
CA PRO A 102 -7.90 -5.20 8.33
C PRO A 102 -8.88 -5.68 7.26
N ASP A 103 -9.58 -6.78 7.53
CA ASP A 103 -10.52 -7.40 6.57
C ASP A 103 -11.70 -6.50 6.17
N MET A 104 -12.03 -5.48 6.97
CA MET A 104 -13.09 -4.52 6.64
C MET A 104 -12.67 -3.46 5.62
N VAL A 105 -11.39 -3.38 5.25
CA VAL A 105 -10.89 -2.40 4.28
C VAL A 105 -11.40 -2.73 2.88
N THR A 106 -12.04 -1.74 2.26
CA THR A 106 -12.56 -1.84 0.89
C THR A 106 -11.77 -1.02 -0.12
N ASN A 107 -10.94 -0.08 0.35
CA ASN A 107 -10.18 0.81 -0.50
C ASN A 107 -8.76 1.03 0.04
N ILE A 108 -7.77 0.91 -0.84
CA ILE A 108 -6.39 1.35 -0.63
C ILE A 108 -6.18 2.57 -1.51
N GLY A 109 -5.95 3.73 -0.90
CA GLY A 109 -5.88 5.03 -1.56
C GLY A 109 -4.65 5.25 -2.43
N ASP A 110 -4.61 6.40 -3.10
CA ASP A 110 -3.50 6.81 -3.95
C ASP A 110 -2.22 6.97 -3.12
N SER A 111 -1.13 6.37 -3.60
CA SER A 111 0.19 6.43 -2.94
C SER A 111 0.20 5.99 -1.48
N ALA A 112 -0.77 5.17 -1.05
CA ALA A 112 -0.95 4.79 0.36
C ALA A 112 0.31 4.20 1.00
N PHE A 113 1.07 3.39 0.26
CA PHE A 113 2.34 2.76 0.64
C PHE A 113 3.51 3.17 -0.27
N TRP A 114 3.40 4.35 -0.91
CA TRP A 114 4.47 4.85 -1.78
C TRP A 114 5.79 4.92 -1.02
N ALA A 115 6.85 4.34 -1.58
CA ALA A 115 8.19 4.27 -0.98
C ALA A 115 8.27 3.61 0.42
N CYS A 116 7.37 2.68 0.74
CA CYS A 116 7.57 1.74 1.84
C CYS A 116 8.63 0.71 1.42
N SER A 117 9.89 1.17 1.30
CA SER A 117 10.95 0.43 0.61
C SER A 117 11.35 -0.88 1.29
N LYS A 118 11.11 -1.03 2.61
CA LYS A 118 11.35 -2.28 3.34
C LYS A 118 10.13 -3.21 3.42
N LEU A 119 8.98 -2.81 2.89
CA LEU A 119 7.78 -3.64 2.91
C LEU A 119 7.99 -4.87 2.01
N ALA A 120 8.25 -6.01 2.63
CA ALA A 120 8.61 -7.25 1.94
C ALA A 120 7.40 -8.09 1.54
N GLU A 121 6.36 -8.02 2.36
CA GLU A 121 5.12 -8.78 2.18
C GLU A 121 3.91 -7.89 2.53
N ILE A 122 2.83 -8.05 1.79
CA ILE A 122 1.55 -7.46 2.09
C ILE A 122 0.42 -8.37 1.61
N LYS A 123 -0.55 -8.58 2.48
CA LYS A 123 -1.78 -9.29 2.12
C LYS A 123 -2.88 -8.27 1.86
N ILE A 124 -3.45 -8.30 0.67
CA ILE A 124 -4.64 -7.50 0.33
C ILE A 124 -5.87 -8.29 0.76
N PRO A 125 -6.73 -7.76 1.65
CA PRO A 125 -7.95 -8.45 2.08
C PRO A 125 -8.96 -8.66 0.96
N ASN A 126 -9.76 -9.72 1.07
CA ASN A 126 -10.76 -10.07 0.04
C ASN A 126 -11.85 -9.01 -0.17
N ASN A 127 -12.09 -8.14 0.82
CA ASN A 127 -13.07 -7.06 0.70
C ASN A 127 -12.55 -5.82 -0.05
N VAL A 128 -11.27 -5.77 -0.42
CA VAL A 128 -10.73 -4.66 -1.20
C VAL A 128 -11.32 -4.66 -2.60
N ILE A 129 -11.88 -3.51 -3.00
CA ILE A 129 -12.49 -3.25 -4.30
C ILE A 129 -11.56 -2.44 -5.19
N SER A 130 -10.78 -1.52 -4.58
CA SER A 130 -9.90 -0.64 -5.34
C SER A 130 -8.52 -0.51 -4.70
N ILE A 131 -7.50 -0.44 -5.56
CA ILE A 131 -6.11 -0.13 -5.26
C ILE A 131 -5.79 1.15 -6.02
N GLY A 132 -5.41 2.20 -5.33
CA GLY A 132 -5.17 3.53 -5.88
C GLY A 132 -3.94 3.63 -6.78
N ARG A 133 -3.80 4.79 -7.42
CA ARG A 133 -2.65 5.13 -8.24
C ARG A 133 -1.38 5.12 -7.38
N GLU A 134 -0.32 4.50 -7.90
CA GLU A 134 0.99 4.45 -7.22
C GLU A 134 0.93 3.87 -5.79
N ALA A 135 -0.11 3.10 -5.45
CA ALA A 135 -0.35 2.65 -4.08
C ALA A 135 0.86 1.93 -3.44
N PHE A 136 1.58 1.12 -4.20
CA PHE A 136 2.79 0.38 -3.79
C PHE A 136 4.04 0.79 -4.56
N ARG A 137 4.02 1.94 -5.23
CA ARG A 137 5.19 2.40 -5.99
C ARG A 137 6.41 2.55 -5.07
N TRP A 138 7.58 2.06 -5.51
CA TRP A 138 8.82 2.06 -4.74
C TRP A 138 8.80 1.16 -3.48
N CYS A 139 7.92 0.17 -3.40
CA CYS A 139 8.04 -0.93 -2.44
C CYS A 139 9.11 -1.91 -2.93
N THR A 140 10.37 -1.53 -2.81
CA THR A 140 11.49 -2.21 -3.48
C THR A 140 11.78 -3.61 -2.94
N GLU A 141 11.42 -3.88 -1.68
CA GLU A 141 11.57 -5.20 -1.05
C GLU A 141 10.36 -6.12 -1.27
N LEU A 142 9.25 -5.63 -1.85
CA LEU A 142 8.05 -6.45 -2.08
C LEU A 142 8.34 -7.58 -3.06
N THR A 143 8.16 -8.82 -2.59
CA THR A 143 8.51 -10.04 -3.35
C THR A 143 7.34 -10.67 -4.09
N SER A 144 6.14 -10.52 -3.54
CA SER A 144 4.92 -11.11 -4.11
C SER A 144 3.70 -10.24 -3.86
N ILE A 145 2.73 -10.34 -4.75
CA ILE A 145 1.40 -9.74 -4.59
C ILE A 145 0.32 -10.70 -5.11
N GLU A 146 -0.78 -10.79 -4.37
CA GLU A 146 -1.98 -11.49 -4.80
C GLU A 146 -3.14 -10.49 -4.88
N ILE A 147 -3.82 -10.45 -6.02
CA ILE A 147 -4.98 -9.58 -6.27
C ILE A 147 -6.25 -10.38 -5.97
N PRO A 148 -7.01 -10.03 -4.93
CA PRO A 148 -8.21 -10.75 -4.54
C PRO A 148 -9.34 -10.66 -5.57
N GLN A 149 -10.32 -11.56 -5.43
CA GLN A 149 -11.47 -11.69 -6.34
C GLN A 149 -12.31 -10.41 -6.50
N ASN A 150 -12.40 -9.57 -5.46
CA ASN A 150 -13.27 -8.39 -5.47
C ASN A 150 -12.60 -7.11 -5.99
N VAL A 151 -11.30 -7.14 -6.26
CA VAL A 151 -10.61 -5.97 -6.82
C VAL A 151 -11.08 -5.74 -8.25
N THR A 152 -11.71 -4.59 -8.49
CA THR A 152 -12.23 -4.17 -9.80
C THR A 152 -11.53 -2.94 -10.36
N ASN A 153 -10.68 -2.28 -9.55
CA ASN A 153 -9.93 -1.12 -9.99
C ASN A 153 -8.50 -1.15 -9.45
N ILE A 154 -7.52 -1.07 -10.34
CA ILE A 154 -6.10 -0.91 -10.02
C ILE A 154 -5.62 0.35 -10.71
N GLY A 155 -5.18 1.33 -9.91
CA GLY A 155 -4.70 2.61 -10.40
C GLY A 155 -3.37 2.49 -11.16
N LYS A 156 -3.13 3.47 -12.03
CA LYS A 156 -1.91 3.55 -12.85
C LYS A 156 -0.66 3.48 -11.96
N SER A 157 0.34 2.72 -12.40
CA SER A 157 1.64 2.61 -11.73
C SER A 157 1.58 2.05 -10.30
N ALA A 158 0.51 1.31 -9.93
CA ALA A 158 0.31 0.81 -8.58
C ALA A 158 1.51 0.03 -8.04
N PHE A 159 2.20 -0.74 -8.87
CA PHE A 159 3.37 -1.58 -8.52
C PHE A 159 4.67 -1.15 -9.19
N MET A 160 4.72 0.09 -9.68
CA MET A 160 5.90 0.63 -10.36
C MET A 160 7.10 0.67 -9.41
N GLN A 161 8.29 0.25 -9.87
CA GLN A 161 9.52 0.21 -9.06
C GLN A 161 9.48 -0.77 -7.86
N CYS A 162 8.64 -1.80 -7.88
CA CYS A 162 8.72 -2.94 -6.99
C CYS A 162 9.82 -3.89 -7.51
N THR A 163 11.08 -3.51 -7.31
CA THR A 163 12.23 -4.12 -8.02
C THR A 163 12.51 -5.57 -7.68
N LYS A 164 12.04 -6.05 -6.51
CA LYS A 164 12.16 -7.47 -6.09
C LYS A 164 10.89 -8.28 -6.36
N LEU A 165 9.86 -7.68 -6.97
CA LEU A 165 8.63 -8.40 -7.26
C LEU A 165 8.93 -9.54 -8.25
N SER A 166 8.63 -10.75 -7.84
CA SER A 166 8.90 -11.98 -8.60
C SER A 166 7.67 -12.89 -8.73
N SER A 167 6.61 -12.61 -7.99
CA SER A 167 5.35 -13.34 -8.07
C SER A 167 4.16 -12.40 -8.06
N ILE A 168 3.36 -12.46 -9.12
CA ILE A 168 2.08 -11.78 -9.23
C ILE A 168 1.02 -12.83 -9.49
N LYS A 169 -0.01 -12.86 -8.64
CA LYS A 169 -1.17 -13.73 -8.79
C LYS A 169 -2.44 -12.92 -8.79
N VAL A 170 -3.40 -13.35 -9.57
CA VAL A 170 -4.78 -12.84 -9.52
C VAL A 170 -5.68 -14.01 -9.16
N ASP A 171 -6.58 -13.79 -8.20
CA ASP A 171 -7.55 -14.81 -7.80
C ASP A 171 -8.36 -15.23 -9.02
N LYS A 172 -8.51 -16.53 -9.22
CA LYS A 172 -9.22 -17.11 -10.39
C LYS A 172 -10.69 -16.71 -10.50
N GLU A 173 -11.31 -16.29 -9.40
CA GLU A 173 -12.68 -15.79 -9.35
C GLU A 173 -12.75 -14.25 -9.62
N ASN A 174 -11.62 -13.58 -9.84
CA ASN A 174 -11.60 -12.17 -10.18
C ASN A 174 -12.12 -11.99 -11.62
N LEU A 175 -13.13 -11.12 -11.80
CA LEU A 175 -13.77 -10.90 -13.10
C LEU A 175 -13.20 -9.70 -13.88
N ALA A 176 -12.41 -8.85 -13.22
CA ALA A 176 -11.84 -7.65 -13.82
C ALA A 176 -10.42 -7.87 -14.33
N TYR A 177 -9.68 -8.71 -13.63
CA TYR A 177 -8.27 -8.98 -13.90
C TYR A 177 -8.01 -10.48 -13.93
N ASP A 178 -6.95 -10.88 -14.61
CA ASP A 178 -6.46 -12.24 -14.59
C ASP A 178 -4.93 -12.31 -14.63
N SER A 179 -4.41 -13.49 -14.32
CA SER A 179 -3.01 -13.88 -14.48
C SER A 179 -2.99 -15.23 -15.21
N ARG A 180 -3.59 -15.25 -16.42
CA ARG A 180 -3.78 -16.46 -17.22
C ARG A 180 -2.47 -17.19 -17.46
N GLU A 181 -2.54 -18.52 -17.49
CA GLU A 181 -1.36 -19.40 -17.67
C GLU A 181 -0.29 -19.20 -16.59
N ASP A 182 -0.65 -18.65 -15.40
CA ASP A 182 0.31 -18.30 -14.35
C ASP A 182 1.44 -17.37 -14.83
N CYS A 183 1.10 -16.40 -15.70
CA CYS A 183 2.06 -15.55 -16.39
C CYS A 183 2.80 -14.55 -15.49
N ASN A 184 2.53 -14.52 -14.19
CA ASN A 184 3.11 -13.55 -13.25
C ASN A 184 2.91 -12.08 -13.66
N ALA A 185 1.69 -11.77 -14.12
CA ALA A 185 1.29 -10.42 -14.50
C ALA A 185 -0.15 -10.15 -14.08
N ILE A 186 -0.54 -8.89 -14.07
CA ILE A 186 -1.94 -8.45 -13.95
C ILE A 186 -2.38 -8.04 -15.34
N ILE A 187 -3.39 -8.71 -15.88
CA ILE A 187 -3.98 -8.42 -17.18
C ILE A 187 -5.41 -7.94 -16.95
N ASP A 188 -5.77 -6.80 -17.52
CA ASP A 188 -7.16 -6.36 -17.60
C ASP A 188 -7.93 -7.29 -18.54
N SER A 189 -8.86 -8.06 -17.97
CA SER A 189 -9.57 -9.13 -18.69
C SER A 189 -10.46 -8.59 -19.82
N LYS A 190 -10.91 -7.33 -19.73
CA LYS A 190 -11.78 -6.69 -20.72
C LYS A 190 -11.00 -6.17 -21.93
N THR A 191 -9.83 -5.56 -21.67
CA THR A 191 -9.04 -4.89 -22.73
C THR A 191 -7.90 -5.76 -23.26
N GLY A 192 -7.51 -6.81 -22.53
CA GLY A 192 -6.30 -7.57 -22.82
C GLY A 192 -5.01 -6.80 -22.56
N THR A 193 -5.07 -5.71 -21.79
CA THR A 193 -3.90 -4.90 -21.45
C THR A 193 -3.16 -5.50 -20.26
N LEU A 194 -1.88 -5.82 -20.41
CA LEU A 194 -0.99 -6.18 -19.30
C LEU A 194 -0.61 -4.89 -18.55
N ILE A 195 -1.17 -4.71 -17.34
CA ILE A 195 -1.02 -3.47 -16.56
C ILE A 195 0.16 -3.49 -15.58
N ALA A 196 0.59 -4.67 -15.15
CA ALA A 196 1.78 -4.82 -14.31
C ALA A 196 2.40 -6.21 -14.53
N GLY A 197 3.71 -6.25 -14.72
CA GLY A 197 4.51 -7.47 -14.76
C GLY A 197 5.66 -7.41 -13.76
N CYS A 198 6.37 -8.51 -13.62
CA CYS A 198 7.54 -8.65 -12.76
C CYS A 198 8.69 -9.32 -13.51
N GLY A 199 9.81 -9.56 -12.81
CA GLY A 199 11.01 -10.11 -13.43
C GLY A 199 10.86 -11.52 -14.01
N THR A 200 9.83 -12.25 -13.65
CA THR A 200 9.53 -13.61 -14.11
C THR A 200 8.33 -13.70 -15.04
N THR A 201 7.79 -12.55 -15.44
CA THR A 201 6.61 -12.48 -16.33
C THR A 201 6.95 -13.00 -17.72
N PHE A 202 6.07 -13.82 -18.29
CA PHE A 202 5.95 -13.99 -19.73
C PHE A 202 4.62 -13.37 -20.21
N VAL A 203 4.56 -13.00 -21.50
CA VAL A 203 3.34 -12.39 -22.05
C VAL A 203 2.55 -13.48 -22.79
N PRO A 204 1.38 -13.90 -22.25
CA PRO A 204 0.58 -14.96 -22.86
C PRO A 204 -0.16 -14.49 -24.10
N ASP A 205 -0.62 -15.43 -24.91
CA ASP A 205 -1.51 -15.15 -26.04
C ASP A 205 -2.80 -14.44 -25.58
N GLY A 206 -3.33 -13.55 -26.43
CA GLY A 206 -4.51 -12.76 -26.11
C GLY A 206 -4.22 -11.47 -25.29
N VAL A 207 -2.97 -11.22 -24.91
CA VAL A 207 -2.55 -9.88 -24.51
C VAL A 207 -2.45 -9.01 -25.77
N THR A 208 -3.15 -7.88 -25.77
CA THR A 208 -3.23 -6.99 -26.95
C THR A 208 -2.40 -5.72 -26.78
N GLN A 209 -2.07 -5.37 -25.54
CA GLN A 209 -1.32 -4.15 -25.23
C GLN A 209 -0.47 -4.34 -23.97
N ILE A 210 0.72 -3.76 -23.97
CA ILE A 210 1.53 -3.57 -22.76
C ILE A 210 1.23 -2.18 -22.21
N GLY A 211 0.73 -2.13 -21.00
CA GLY A 211 0.36 -0.90 -20.32
C GLY A 211 1.56 0.00 -20.02
N GLU A 212 1.28 1.28 -19.84
CA GLU A 212 2.32 2.25 -19.49
C GLU A 212 2.98 1.89 -18.15
N TYR A 213 4.32 1.84 -18.11
CA TYR A 213 5.12 1.43 -16.96
C TYR A 213 4.93 -0.01 -16.47
N ALA A 214 4.30 -0.90 -17.23
CA ALA A 214 4.00 -2.28 -16.83
C ALA A 214 5.22 -3.05 -16.30
N PHE A 215 6.41 -2.81 -16.86
CA PHE A 215 7.68 -3.43 -16.45
C PHE A 215 8.69 -2.43 -15.87
N TYR A 216 8.26 -1.22 -15.55
CA TYR A 216 9.21 -0.20 -15.12
C TYR A 216 9.83 -0.55 -13.76
N GLY A 217 11.17 -0.63 -13.74
CA GLY A 217 11.94 -0.97 -12.55
C GLY A 217 12.14 -2.46 -12.32
N GLN A 218 11.69 -3.33 -13.23
CA GLN A 218 11.89 -4.79 -13.13
C GLN A 218 13.31 -5.17 -13.56
N GLN A 219 14.27 -5.03 -12.63
CA GLN A 219 15.71 -5.23 -12.90
C GLN A 219 16.08 -6.67 -13.23
N SER A 220 15.28 -7.65 -12.79
CA SER A 220 15.48 -9.07 -13.04
C SER A 220 14.91 -9.55 -14.38
N LEU A 221 14.18 -8.70 -15.11
CA LEU A 221 13.65 -9.01 -16.44
C LEU A 221 14.80 -8.91 -17.48
N THR A 222 15.28 -10.05 -17.98
CA THR A 222 16.40 -10.11 -18.91
C THR A 222 15.98 -10.25 -20.36
N SER A 223 14.76 -10.75 -20.61
CA SER A 223 14.17 -10.90 -21.95
C SER A 223 12.66 -10.88 -21.83
N LEU A 224 11.99 -10.43 -22.88
CA LEU A 224 10.54 -10.46 -22.98
C LEU A 224 10.16 -10.78 -24.42
N GLU A 225 9.50 -11.90 -24.61
CA GLU A 225 8.91 -12.27 -25.90
C GLU A 225 7.46 -11.75 -25.95
N LEU A 226 7.12 -11.09 -27.04
CA LEU A 226 5.77 -10.57 -27.25
C LEU A 226 5.03 -11.48 -28.24
N PRO A 227 3.81 -11.93 -27.95
CA PRO A 227 2.98 -12.66 -28.87
C PRO A 227 2.49 -11.76 -30.01
N ASN A 228 2.08 -12.36 -31.13
CA ASN A 228 1.57 -11.63 -32.31
C ASN A 228 0.28 -10.84 -32.02
N SER A 229 -0.38 -11.08 -30.90
CA SER A 229 -1.59 -10.34 -30.49
C SER A 229 -1.30 -8.93 -29.95
N VAL A 230 -0.05 -8.62 -29.58
CA VAL A 230 0.35 -7.28 -29.09
C VAL A 230 0.50 -6.33 -30.29
N THR A 231 -0.22 -5.19 -30.29
CA THR A 231 -0.27 -4.21 -31.37
C THR A 231 -0.05 -2.78 -30.88
#